data_eeac94e4fb708a4f5da50d6f9ce8659e
#
_entry.id   eeac94e4fb708a4f5da50d6f9ce8659e
#
_cell.length_a   1.000
_cell.length_b   1.000
_cell.length_c   1.000
_cell.angle_alpha   90.00
_cell.angle_beta   90.00
_cell.angle_gamma   90.00
#
_symmetry.space_group_name_H-M   'P 1'
#
loop_
_entity.id
_entity.type
_entity.pdbx_description
1 polymer ?
#
loop_
_entity_poly.entity_id
_entity_poly.type
_entity_poly.pdbx_seq_one_letter_code
_entity_poly.pdbx_strand_id
1 'polypeptide(L)'
;MKHFYLPFEKKESFSYSHESIENLTEYEKYQLSFHPERPKHLDYLTVFDEAEECLQNDLHGSCIIQTHRAVLRNGENSWWPVMLIGQQSGPTSDFELMLELMKNPDEIAKWNQGMPTPAAFEKAIKAIELAEQENRIIITVIDTAGADPTEQSEGGGIAWKIGRCMQSLAEATVPTISVIINRGCSGGAIALTGCDAVLAMEYSTYMVISPEACSSILFRTREKAGMAAEISQITAKKGLNNGIIDDIIIEDDGPAHHFPQSALQSFKGAMVRWVEKLSKIPSNEIFTKRMERWEKIGQWDTITEEEIISFEKPVSYFIPKPEKILFVARHKNCFDNAGKKVLDPVLYAKLFADNFLCETCGHRYLRLTAHDYIDLILDKDSFSEHQNTRYIVDKDILDFPDYSKKIGEAQHKTGAASSFITGDATIEEHPVVFCVTNFNFLGGSFCMSTAEKIWRASKTAIARGVPLVIQATGGGARMHEGCSSMVGLPKLHVAISSVEKAGLPVITIITDPTLGGVAIGIGSRGIKIFEHNAGNIGFSGKRVIEQYTGKPTTKDFQTTWWLQQKGFVEKTALPTNMKHAISEIISEYKSQNHRDA
;
A
#
# COMPACT_ATOMS: atom_id res chain seq x y z
N MET A 1 13.69 13.36 -19.17
CA MET A 1 13.08 12.29 -19.99
C MET A 1 14.06 11.27 -20.59
N LYS A 2 15.37 11.55 -20.73
CA LYS A 2 16.33 10.62 -21.36
C LYS A 2 16.82 9.44 -20.50
N HIS A 3 16.44 9.30 -19.24
CA HIS A 3 17.09 8.35 -18.32
C HIS A 3 16.25 7.14 -17.91
N PHE A 4 15.00 7.01 -18.36
CA PHE A 4 14.12 5.90 -17.93
C PHE A 4 13.97 4.75 -18.94
N TYR A 5 14.34 4.92 -20.20
CA TYR A 5 14.06 3.95 -21.25
C TYR A 5 15.28 3.38 -22.00
N LEU A 6 16.49 3.82 -21.74
CA LEU A 6 17.66 3.33 -22.47
C LEU A 6 18.91 3.16 -21.60
N PRO A 7 19.05 2.05 -20.87
CA PRO A 7 20.37 1.51 -20.59
C PRO A 7 20.83 0.48 -21.64
N PHE A 8 19.96 0.11 -22.60
CA PHE A 8 20.30 -0.90 -23.61
C PHE A 8 20.72 -0.24 -24.92
N GLU A 9 21.97 0.20 -25.01
CA GLU A 9 22.66 0.17 -26.30
C GLU A 9 22.66 -1.30 -26.76
N LYS A 10 22.42 -1.51 -28.07
CA LYS A 10 22.51 -2.81 -28.73
C LYS A 10 23.93 -3.40 -28.46
N LYS A 11 24.15 -3.90 -27.25
CA LYS A 11 25.31 -4.70 -26.91
C LYS A 11 25.03 -6.11 -27.35
N GLU A 12 25.95 -6.62 -28.15
CA GLU A 12 26.04 -7.96 -28.70
C GLU A 12 25.34 -9.03 -27.86
N SER A 13 24.62 -9.92 -28.53
CA SER A 13 23.94 -11.07 -27.97
C SER A 13 24.69 -11.73 -26.79
N PHE A 14 24.35 -11.38 -25.58
CA PHE A 14 24.77 -12.14 -24.42
C PHE A 14 24.09 -13.52 -24.51
N SER A 15 24.84 -14.55 -24.82
CA SER A 15 24.39 -15.92 -24.64
C SER A 15 24.40 -16.20 -23.14
N TYR A 16 23.25 -16.00 -22.47
CA TYR A 16 23.08 -16.40 -21.10
C TYR A 16 22.89 -17.93 -21.05
N SER A 17 23.83 -18.66 -20.45
CA SER A 17 23.55 -20.00 -19.94
C SER A 17 22.83 -19.87 -18.58
N HIS A 18 22.03 -20.85 -18.16
CA HIS A 18 21.45 -20.88 -16.81
C HIS A 18 22.50 -20.60 -15.73
N GLU A 19 23.68 -21.18 -15.85
CA GLU A 19 24.81 -21.00 -14.94
C GLU A 19 25.32 -19.55 -14.90
N SER A 20 25.28 -18.82 -16.02
CA SER A 20 25.71 -17.41 -16.07
C SER A 20 24.69 -16.48 -15.40
N ILE A 21 23.39 -16.81 -15.42
CA ILE A 21 22.34 -15.99 -14.82
C ILE A 21 22.26 -16.19 -13.30
N GLU A 22 22.53 -17.40 -12.79
CA GLU A 22 22.60 -17.65 -11.34
C GLU A 22 23.66 -16.79 -10.66
N ASN A 23 24.72 -16.43 -11.37
CA ASN A 23 25.81 -15.60 -10.89
C ASN A 23 25.55 -14.08 -11.01
N LEU A 24 24.42 -13.65 -11.58
CA LEU A 24 24.05 -12.23 -11.62
C LEU A 24 23.76 -11.70 -10.21
N THR A 25 24.18 -10.46 -9.97
CA THR A 25 23.80 -9.71 -8.78
C THR A 25 22.29 -9.45 -8.77
N GLU A 26 21.71 -9.16 -7.60
CA GLU A 26 20.29 -8.79 -7.49
C GLU A 26 19.94 -7.58 -8.36
N TYR A 27 20.88 -6.63 -8.52
CA TYR A 27 20.67 -5.47 -9.37
C TYR A 27 20.68 -5.81 -10.88
N GLU A 28 21.52 -6.71 -11.31
CA GLU A 28 21.51 -7.21 -12.71
C GLU A 28 20.25 -8.02 -12.99
N LYS A 29 19.78 -8.85 -12.05
CA LYS A 29 18.48 -9.53 -12.16
C LYS A 29 17.32 -8.53 -12.21
N TYR A 30 17.40 -7.44 -11.43
CA TYR A 30 16.44 -6.35 -11.52
C TYR A 30 16.43 -5.71 -12.91
N GLN A 31 17.59 -5.42 -13.48
CA GLN A 31 17.68 -4.89 -14.84
C GLN A 31 17.12 -5.87 -15.88
N LEU A 32 17.38 -7.18 -15.71
CA LEU A 32 16.83 -8.23 -16.55
C LEU A 32 15.31 -8.26 -16.52
N SER A 33 14.69 -8.04 -15.35
CA SER A 33 13.23 -8.12 -15.17
C SER A 33 12.44 -7.08 -15.98
N PHE A 34 13.06 -6.02 -16.46
CA PHE A 34 12.41 -5.01 -17.31
C PHE A 34 13.05 -4.87 -18.67
N HIS A 35 13.73 -5.93 -19.14
CA HIS A 35 14.21 -5.96 -20.52
C HIS A 35 13.06 -5.70 -21.50
N PRO A 36 13.20 -4.79 -22.49
CA PRO A 36 12.09 -4.34 -23.34
C PRO A 36 11.44 -5.46 -24.15
N GLU A 37 12.20 -6.50 -24.50
CA GLU A 37 11.74 -7.67 -25.28
C GLU A 37 11.14 -8.78 -24.42
N ARG A 38 11.08 -8.64 -23.08
CA ARG A 38 10.33 -9.60 -22.27
C ARG A 38 8.85 -9.55 -22.63
N PRO A 39 8.19 -10.72 -22.75
CA PRO A 39 6.75 -10.78 -23.00
C PRO A 39 5.98 -9.92 -21.99
N LYS A 40 4.98 -9.19 -22.50
CA LYS A 40 4.07 -8.35 -21.73
C LYS A 40 2.70 -9.01 -21.62
N HIS A 41 1.77 -8.43 -20.89
CA HIS A 41 0.45 -9.02 -20.66
C HIS A 41 -0.25 -9.51 -21.96
N LEU A 42 -0.25 -8.70 -23.02
CA LEU A 42 -0.89 -9.08 -24.28
C LEU A 42 -0.25 -10.31 -24.95
N ASP A 43 1.04 -10.53 -24.77
CA ASP A 43 1.71 -11.73 -25.27
C ASP A 43 1.21 -12.98 -24.53
N TYR A 44 0.97 -12.88 -23.21
CA TYR A 44 0.44 -13.97 -22.38
C TYR A 44 -1.03 -14.29 -22.68
N LEU A 45 -1.78 -13.41 -23.34
CA LEU A 45 -3.16 -13.74 -23.77
C LEU A 45 -3.19 -14.91 -24.74
N THR A 46 -2.13 -15.13 -25.51
CA THR A 46 -2.05 -16.19 -26.51
C THR A 46 -2.15 -17.62 -25.94
N VAL A 47 -1.97 -17.78 -24.62
CA VAL A 47 -2.11 -19.08 -23.95
C VAL A 47 -3.52 -19.39 -23.48
N PHE A 48 -4.43 -18.41 -23.62
CA PHE A 48 -5.86 -18.54 -23.30
C PHE A 48 -6.68 -18.63 -24.57
N ASP A 49 -7.80 -19.32 -24.49
CA ASP A 49 -8.77 -19.42 -25.57
C ASP A 49 -9.85 -18.35 -25.40
N GLU A 50 -10.49 -17.96 -26.52
CA GLU A 50 -11.66 -17.04 -26.53
C GLU A 50 -11.37 -15.72 -25.75
N ALA A 51 -10.14 -15.19 -25.84
CA ALA A 51 -9.77 -13.96 -25.17
C ALA A 51 -10.44 -12.75 -25.86
N GLU A 52 -11.35 -12.08 -25.13
CA GLU A 52 -12.09 -10.92 -25.60
C GLU A 52 -11.87 -9.75 -24.63
N GLU A 53 -11.41 -8.60 -25.14
CA GLU A 53 -11.27 -7.39 -24.32
C GLU A 53 -12.64 -6.92 -23.81
N CYS A 54 -12.71 -6.62 -22.52
CA CYS A 54 -13.86 -6.02 -21.88
C CYS A 54 -13.48 -4.71 -21.18
N LEU A 55 -14.47 -3.86 -20.90
CA LEU A 55 -14.30 -2.60 -20.19
C LEU A 55 -13.28 -1.66 -20.88
N GLN A 56 -13.43 -1.44 -22.17
CA GLN A 56 -12.64 -0.45 -22.91
C GLN A 56 -12.81 0.93 -22.27
N ASN A 57 -11.70 1.68 -22.16
CA ASN A 57 -11.71 3.00 -21.58
C ASN A 57 -10.69 3.90 -22.29
N ASP A 58 -11.16 5.01 -22.83
CA ASP A 58 -10.35 6.00 -23.58
C ASP A 58 -9.68 7.03 -22.67
N LEU A 59 -9.86 6.94 -21.34
CA LEU A 59 -9.23 7.88 -20.42
C LEU A 59 -7.71 7.67 -20.36
N HIS A 60 -6.98 8.77 -20.21
CA HIS A 60 -5.51 8.78 -20.14
C HIS A 60 -4.97 7.75 -19.16
N GLY A 61 -4.03 6.92 -19.62
CA GLY A 61 -3.38 5.88 -18.82
C GLY A 61 -4.26 4.69 -18.45
N SER A 62 -5.53 4.61 -18.90
CA SER A 62 -6.41 3.47 -18.64
C SER A 62 -6.03 2.21 -19.41
N CYS A 63 -5.36 2.36 -20.55
CA CYS A 63 -4.88 1.24 -21.36
C CYS A 63 -3.76 0.43 -20.70
N ILE A 64 -3.11 0.96 -19.65
CA ILE A 64 -2.07 0.25 -18.91
C ILE A 64 -2.63 -0.96 -18.17
N ILE A 65 -3.89 -0.93 -17.76
CA ILE A 65 -4.59 -2.12 -17.26
C ILE A 65 -5.54 -2.59 -18.37
N GLN A 66 -5.24 -3.78 -18.88
CA GLN A 66 -6.04 -4.49 -19.87
C GLN A 66 -6.91 -5.53 -19.18
N THR A 67 -8.15 -5.69 -19.63
CA THR A 67 -9.11 -6.61 -19.03
C THR A 67 -9.75 -7.50 -20.11
N HIS A 68 -9.67 -8.82 -19.92
CA HIS A 68 -10.16 -9.78 -20.92
C HIS A 68 -10.97 -10.88 -20.25
N ARG A 69 -12.14 -11.18 -20.82
CA ARG A 69 -12.79 -12.48 -20.62
C ARG A 69 -12.02 -13.51 -21.43
N ALA A 70 -11.76 -14.66 -20.86
CA ALA A 70 -11.09 -15.74 -21.58
C ALA A 70 -11.44 -17.11 -20.98
N VAL A 71 -10.95 -18.15 -21.62
CA VAL A 71 -11.07 -19.53 -21.16
C VAL A 71 -9.68 -20.13 -21.05
N LEU A 72 -9.35 -20.70 -19.89
CA LEU A 72 -8.15 -21.51 -19.71
C LEU A 72 -8.50 -22.98 -19.98
N ARG A 73 -7.79 -23.63 -20.91
CA ARG A 73 -8.01 -25.05 -21.25
C ARG A 73 -6.82 -25.91 -20.88
N ASN A 74 -7.10 -27.11 -20.39
CA ASN A 74 -6.14 -28.20 -20.22
C ASN A 74 -6.64 -29.44 -20.97
N GLY A 75 -6.21 -29.58 -22.24
CA GLY A 75 -6.74 -30.58 -23.15
C GLY A 75 -8.20 -30.29 -23.55
N GLU A 76 -8.92 -31.33 -24.00
CA GLU A 76 -10.27 -31.19 -24.50
C GLU A 76 -11.35 -31.19 -23.40
N ASN A 77 -11.05 -31.77 -22.22
CA ASN A 77 -12.06 -32.09 -21.22
C ASN A 77 -12.04 -31.18 -19.98
N SER A 78 -11.04 -30.31 -19.83
CA SER A 78 -10.90 -29.43 -18.67
C SER A 78 -10.77 -27.99 -19.12
N TRP A 79 -11.69 -27.14 -18.66
CA TRP A 79 -11.68 -25.72 -18.96
C TRP A 79 -12.28 -24.88 -17.84
N TRP A 80 -11.82 -23.64 -17.71
CA TRP A 80 -12.28 -22.69 -16.68
C TRP A 80 -12.49 -21.31 -17.29
N PRO A 81 -13.63 -20.66 -17.03
CA PRO A 81 -13.80 -19.26 -17.38
C PRO A 81 -12.92 -18.40 -16.49
N VAL A 82 -12.17 -17.51 -17.09
CA VAL A 82 -11.26 -16.62 -16.37
C VAL A 82 -11.50 -15.15 -16.73
N MET A 83 -11.19 -14.26 -15.81
CA MET A 83 -11.08 -12.82 -16.03
C MET A 83 -9.60 -12.45 -15.87
N LEU A 84 -8.99 -11.98 -16.94
CA LEU A 84 -7.60 -11.51 -16.94
C LEU A 84 -7.58 -10.01 -16.70
N ILE A 85 -6.82 -9.57 -15.71
CA ILE A 85 -6.60 -8.16 -15.36
C ILE A 85 -5.11 -7.93 -15.38
N GLY A 86 -4.56 -7.44 -16.49
CA GLY A 86 -3.12 -7.39 -16.68
C GLY A 86 -2.58 -5.98 -16.88
N GLN A 87 -1.42 -5.73 -16.30
CA GLN A 87 -0.65 -4.52 -16.53
C GLN A 87 0.18 -4.67 -17.80
N GLN A 88 -0.04 -3.75 -18.73
CA GLN A 88 0.68 -3.68 -20.01
C GLN A 88 1.68 -2.53 -19.93
N SER A 89 2.95 -2.83 -19.75
CA SER A 89 4.02 -1.84 -19.50
C SER A 89 4.51 -1.06 -20.73
N GLY A 90 3.85 -1.24 -21.85
CA GLY A 90 4.15 -0.55 -23.12
C GLY A 90 3.39 -1.17 -24.28
N PRO A 91 3.49 -0.61 -25.49
CA PRO A 91 2.65 -1.02 -26.63
C PRO A 91 2.91 -2.46 -27.11
N THR A 92 4.15 -2.94 -27.00
CA THR A 92 4.58 -4.23 -27.54
C THR A 92 5.85 -4.72 -26.85
N SER A 93 6.15 -6.02 -27.00
CA SER A 93 7.44 -6.64 -26.65
C SER A 93 8.43 -6.64 -27.84
N ASP A 94 8.00 -6.30 -29.06
CA ASP A 94 8.88 -6.07 -30.19
C ASP A 94 9.63 -4.75 -30.01
N PHE A 95 10.95 -4.83 -29.80
CA PHE A 95 11.77 -3.68 -29.45
C PHE A 95 11.87 -2.65 -30.58
N GLU A 96 12.01 -3.07 -31.83
CA GLU A 96 12.09 -2.17 -32.99
C GLU A 96 10.76 -1.43 -33.21
N LEU A 97 9.63 -2.16 -33.14
CA LEU A 97 8.30 -1.56 -33.20
C LEU A 97 8.04 -0.63 -32.02
N MET A 98 8.48 -1.00 -30.81
CA MET A 98 8.35 -0.14 -29.63
C MET A 98 9.12 1.18 -29.82
N LEU A 99 10.37 1.13 -30.34
CA LEU A 99 11.15 2.33 -30.63
C LEU A 99 10.47 3.22 -31.67
N GLU A 100 9.80 2.64 -32.65
CA GLU A 100 9.04 3.39 -33.67
C GLU A 100 7.83 4.09 -33.04
N LEU A 101 7.00 3.35 -32.30
CA LEU A 101 5.82 3.88 -31.65
C LEU A 101 6.15 4.97 -30.62
N MET A 102 7.22 4.78 -29.86
CA MET A 102 7.65 5.74 -28.83
C MET A 102 8.29 7.02 -29.39
N LYS A 103 8.41 7.18 -30.72
CA LYS A 103 8.68 8.48 -31.33
C LYS A 103 7.46 9.41 -31.30
N ASN A 104 6.25 8.83 -31.17
CA ASN A 104 5.01 9.59 -31.08
C ASN A 104 4.76 10.02 -29.61
N PRO A 105 4.68 11.34 -29.31
CA PRO A 105 4.38 11.81 -27.95
C PRO A 105 3.04 11.32 -27.41
N ASP A 106 2.03 11.10 -28.26
CA ASP A 106 0.71 10.63 -27.85
C ASP A 106 0.76 9.15 -27.39
N GLU A 107 1.57 8.33 -28.08
CA GLU A 107 1.81 6.95 -27.62
C GLU A 107 2.55 6.91 -26.29
N ILE A 108 3.57 7.77 -26.10
CA ILE A 108 4.27 7.88 -24.81
C ILE A 108 3.26 8.26 -23.71
N ALA A 109 2.41 9.25 -23.96
CA ALA A 109 1.41 9.71 -23.00
C ALA A 109 0.38 8.62 -22.69
N LYS A 110 -0.10 7.90 -23.72
CA LYS A 110 -1.06 6.80 -23.61
C LYS A 110 -0.57 5.69 -22.67
N TRP A 111 0.67 5.27 -22.81
CA TRP A 111 1.25 4.17 -22.01
C TRP A 111 1.79 4.62 -20.64
N ASN A 112 1.87 5.93 -20.38
CA ASN A 112 2.29 6.52 -19.11
C ASN A 112 3.47 5.79 -18.43
N GLN A 113 4.46 5.36 -19.22
CA GLN A 113 5.64 4.63 -18.74
C GLN A 113 5.32 3.32 -17.97
N GLY A 114 4.17 2.69 -18.22
CA GLY A 114 3.73 1.49 -17.52
C GLY A 114 3.22 1.75 -16.09
N MET A 115 2.89 3.01 -15.75
CA MET A 115 2.40 3.38 -14.42
C MET A 115 0.88 3.59 -14.44
N PRO A 116 0.09 2.71 -13.78
CA PRO A 116 -1.36 2.83 -13.74
C PRO A 116 -1.83 4.14 -13.09
N THR A 117 -2.82 4.76 -13.71
CA THR A 117 -3.53 5.95 -13.24
C THR A 117 -4.79 5.55 -12.42
N PRO A 118 -5.47 6.49 -11.75
CA PRO A 118 -6.75 6.21 -11.10
C PRO A 118 -7.79 5.59 -12.02
N ALA A 119 -7.83 5.99 -13.31
CA ALA A 119 -8.73 5.41 -14.30
C ALA A 119 -8.41 3.95 -14.62
N ALA A 120 -7.12 3.58 -14.67
CA ALA A 120 -6.70 2.19 -14.85
C ALA A 120 -7.12 1.32 -13.66
N PHE A 121 -6.95 1.79 -12.43
CA PHE A 121 -7.40 1.06 -11.24
C PHE A 121 -8.93 0.95 -11.17
N GLU A 122 -9.67 1.98 -11.57
CA GLU A 122 -11.12 1.91 -11.68
C GLU A 122 -11.57 0.81 -12.64
N LYS A 123 -10.89 0.66 -13.78
CA LYS A 123 -11.12 -0.43 -14.74
C LYS A 123 -10.87 -1.80 -14.10
N ALA A 124 -9.78 -1.94 -13.31
CA ALA A 124 -9.50 -3.18 -12.59
C ALA A 124 -10.60 -3.52 -11.57
N ILE A 125 -11.06 -2.54 -10.78
CA ILE A 125 -12.16 -2.73 -9.81
C ILE A 125 -13.41 -3.25 -10.52
N LYS A 126 -13.82 -2.61 -11.60
CA LYS A 126 -14.99 -3.05 -12.39
C LYS A 126 -14.82 -4.45 -12.99
N ALA A 127 -13.58 -4.81 -13.39
CA ALA A 127 -13.30 -6.15 -13.91
C ALA A 127 -13.40 -7.22 -12.80
N ILE A 128 -12.98 -6.91 -11.58
CA ILE A 128 -13.17 -7.80 -10.43
C ILE A 128 -14.67 -8.01 -10.15
N GLU A 129 -15.45 -6.93 -10.09
CA GLU A 129 -16.90 -6.98 -9.88
C GLU A 129 -17.61 -7.79 -11.00
N LEU A 130 -17.19 -7.61 -12.25
CA LEU A 130 -17.71 -8.35 -13.39
C LEU A 130 -17.35 -9.84 -13.32
N ALA A 131 -16.13 -10.17 -12.88
CA ALA A 131 -15.69 -11.55 -12.71
C ALA A 131 -16.53 -12.30 -11.67
N GLU A 132 -16.90 -11.64 -10.57
CA GLU A 132 -17.80 -12.20 -9.56
C GLU A 132 -19.20 -12.45 -10.12
N GLN A 133 -19.78 -11.48 -10.85
CA GLN A 133 -21.08 -11.61 -11.48
C GLN A 133 -21.14 -12.77 -12.50
N GLU A 134 -20.04 -12.97 -13.25
CA GLU A 134 -19.92 -14.00 -14.26
C GLU A 134 -19.32 -15.32 -13.74
N ASN A 135 -19.02 -15.41 -12.44
CA ASN A 135 -18.37 -16.55 -11.78
C ASN A 135 -17.08 -16.99 -12.51
N ARG A 136 -16.20 -16.01 -12.82
CA ARG A 136 -14.91 -16.23 -13.47
C ARG A 136 -13.78 -16.20 -12.45
N ILE A 137 -12.81 -17.08 -12.57
CA ILE A 137 -11.58 -17.06 -11.79
C ILE A 137 -10.78 -15.81 -12.19
N ILE A 138 -10.35 -15.02 -11.24
CA ILE A 138 -9.57 -13.81 -11.49
C ILE A 138 -8.09 -14.17 -11.58
N ILE A 139 -7.45 -13.79 -12.69
CA ILE A 139 -5.99 -13.87 -12.86
C ILE A 139 -5.47 -12.46 -13.10
N THR A 140 -4.68 -11.93 -12.15
CA THR A 140 -4.01 -10.65 -12.32
C THR A 140 -2.59 -10.85 -12.81
N VAL A 141 -2.16 -10.07 -13.79
CA VAL A 141 -0.82 -10.13 -14.40
C VAL A 141 -0.10 -8.82 -14.13
N ILE A 142 1.05 -8.89 -13.45
CA ILE A 142 1.76 -7.73 -12.91
C ILE A 142 3.00 -7.40 -13.72
N ASP A 143 3.04 -6.19 -14.27
CA ASP A 143 4.21 -5.60 -14.92
C ASP A 143 4.16 -4.08 -14.86
N THR A 144 4.74 -3.48 -13.81
CA THR A 144 4.69 -2.03 -13.59
C THR A 144 5.90 -1.48 -12.86
N ALA A 145 6.28 -0.25 -13.21
CA ALA A 145 7.28 0.55 -12.50
C ALA A 145 6.77 1.15 -11.17
N GLY A 146 5.47 1.06 -10.91
CA GLY A 146 4.78 1.68 -9.78
C GLY A 146 3.49 2.35 -10.24
N ALA A 147 2.71 2.93 -9.32
CA ALA A 147 1.55 3.74 -9.68
C ALA A 147 1.96 5.17 -10.06
N ASP A 148 1.16 5.86 -10.86
CA ASP A 148 1.45 7.22 -11.35
C ASP A 148 1.57 8.24 -10.21
N PRO A 149 2.76 8.85 -9.99
CA PRO A 149 3.03 9.73 -8.86
C PRO A 149 2.80 11.21 -9.23
N THR A 150 1.77 11.54 -9.98
CA THR A 150 1.49 12.92 -10.39
C THR A 150 0.43 13.59 -9.52
N GLU A 151 0.43 14.94 -9.47
CA GLU A 151 -0.63 15.71 -8.80
C GLU A 151 -2.01 15.43 -9.42
N GLN A 152 -2.07 15.16 -10.73
CA GLN A 152 -3.30 14.77 -11.40
C GLN A 152 -3.84 13.44 -10.88
N SER A 153 -2.99 12.44 -10.71
CA SER A 153 -3.37 11.14 -10.16
C SER A 153 -3.75 11.22 -8.68
N GLU A 154 -3.06 12.03 -7.89
CA GLU A 154 -3.49 12.33 -6.52
C GLU A 154 -4.90 12.95 -6.51
N GLY A 155 -5.16 13.94 -7.39
CA GLY A 155 -6.48 14.57 -7.55
C GLY A 155 -7.54 13.63 -8.10
N GLY A 156 -7.17 12.55 -8.76
CA GLY A 156 -8.04 11.44 -9.16
C GLY A 156 -8.24 10.37 -8.09
N GLY A 157 -7.62 10.54 -6.91
CA GLY A 157 -7.77 9.63 -5.77
C GLY A 157 -6.99 8.32 -5.89
N ILE A 158 -5.79 8.36 -6.43
CA ILE A 158 -4.98 7.14 -6.69
C ILE A 158 -4.80 6.27 -5.44
N ALA A 159 -4.57 6.86 -4.26
CA ALA A 159 -4.45 6.11 -3.00
C ALA A 159 -5.71 5.29 -2.69
N TRP A 160 -6.89 5.89 -2.87
CA TRP A 160 -8.19 5.27 -2.62
C TRP A 160 -8.49 4.19 -3.65
N LYS A 161 -8.12 4.39 -4.92
CA LYS A 161 -8.32 3.40 -5.99
C LYS A 161 -7.43 2.17 -5.80
N ILE A 162 -6.16 2.36 -5.42
CA ILE A 162 -5.26 1.25 -5.05
C ILE A 162 -5.85 0.46 -3.87
N GLY A 163 -6.25 1.15 -2.80
CA GLY A 163 -6.89 0.52 -1.64
C GLY A 163 -8.17 -0.23 -1.99
N ARG A 164 -9.02 0.34 -2.86
CA ARG A 164 -10.25 -0.32 -3.32
C ARG A 164 -9.97 -1.57 -4.15
N CYS A 165 -8.93 -1.58 -5.01
CA CYS A 165 -8.51 -2.81 -5.72
C CYS A 165 -8.15 -3.93 -4.72
N MET A 166 -7.31 -3.63 -3.73
CA MET A 166 -6.95 -4.61 -2.68
C MET A 166 -8.17 -5.08 -1.91
N GLN A 167 -9.09 -4.18 -1.57
CA GLN A 167 -10.35 -4.53 -0.91
C GLN A 167 -11.19 -5.46 -1.78
N SER A 168 -11.40 -5.14 -3.06
CA SER A 168 -12.19 -5.96 -3.98
C SER A 168 -11.60 -7.37 -4.12
N LEU A 169 -10.27 -7.50 -4.22
CA LEU A 169 -9.61 -8.81 -4.24
C LEU A 169 -9.73 -9.54 -2.88
N ALA A 170 -9.61 -8.83 -1.77
CA ALA A 170 -9.77 -9.42 -0.44
C ALA A 170 -11.19 -9.97 -0.21
N GLU A 171 -12.21 -9.32 -0.76
CA GLU A 171 -13.63 -9.65 -0.61
C GLU A 171 -14.16 -10.58 -1.70
N ALA A 172 -13.41 -10.79 -2.80
CA ALA A 172 -13.84 -11.57 -3.96
C ALA A 172 -14.37 -12.97 -3.58
N THR A 173 -15.51 -13.31 -4.16
CA THR A 173 -16.22 -14.58 -3.94
C THR A 173 -15.78 -15.69 -4.89
N VAL A 174 -14.91 -15.36 -5.84
CA VAL A 174 -14.27 -16.28 -6.78
C VAL A 174 -12.77 -16.44 -6.47
N PRO A 175 -12.13 -17.54 -6.89
CA PRO A 175 -10.69 -17.72 -6.74
C PRO A 175 -9.89 -16.62 -7.44
N THR A 176 -8.77 -16.22 -6.83
CA THR A 176 -7.91 -15.15 -7.33
C THR A 176 -6.45 -15.59 -7.38
N ILE A 177 -5.76 -15.36 -8.49
CA ILE A 177 -4.35 -15.67 -8.71
C ILE A 177 -3.65 -14.42 -9.22
N SER A 178 -2.49 -14.09 -8.65
CA SER A 178 -1.62 -13.02 -9.15
C SER A 178 -0.33 -13.58 -9.72
N VAL A 179 0.13 -13.07 -10.85
CA VAL A 179 1.41 -13.45 -11.44
C VAL A 179 2.25 -12.22 -11.75
N ILE A 180 3.42 -12.14 -11.14
CA ILE A 180 4.43 -11.12 -11.45
C ILE A 180 5.24 -11.63 -12.63
N ILE A 181 5.01 -11.07 -13.83
CA ILE A 181 5.67 -11.54 -15.06
C ILE A 181 7.02 -10.90 -15.31
N ASN A 182 7.16 -9.63 -14.92
CA ASN A 182 8.37 -8.85 -15.15
C ASN A 182 8.71 -8.08 -13.87
N ARG A 183 8.29 -6.83 -13.77
CA ARG A 183 8.56 -5.96 -12.65
C ARG A 183 7.28 -5.64 -11.88
N GLY A 184 7.25 -5.98 -10.60
CA GLY A 184 6.20 -5.59 -9.67
C GLY A 184 6.71 -4.55 -8.69
N CYS A 185 6.29 -3.27 -8.82
CA CYS A 185 6.78 -2.22 -7.94
C CYS A 185 5.65 -1.48 -7.22
N SER A 186 5.83 -1.32 -5.89
CA SER A 186 5.09 -0.39 -5.04
C SER A 186 3.56 -0.53 -5.13
N GLY A 187 2.84 0.59 -4.96
CA GLY A 187 1.38 0.67 -5.04
C GLY A 187 0.80 0.17 -6.35
N GLY A 188 1.56 0.29 -7.45
CA GLY A 188 1.13 -0.22 -8.76
C GLY A 188 0.96 -1.74 -8.79
N ALA A 189 1.87 -2.46 -8.16
CA ALA A 189 1.83 -3.91 -8.08
C ALA A 189 0.90 -4.40 -6.97
N ILE A 190 1.01 -3.84 -5.76
CA ILE A 190 0.28 -4.34 -4.59
C ILE A 190 -1.23 -4.22 -4.75
N ALA A 191 -1.71 -3.26 -5.55
CA ALA A 191 -3.13 -3.10 -5.87
C ALA A 191 -3.78 -4.39 -6.41
N LEU A 192 -3.00 -5.22 -7.10
CA LEU A 192 -3.46 -6.42 -7.80
C LEU A 192 -2.83 -7.72 -7.28
N THR A 193 -2.11 -7.72 -6.15
CA THR A 193 -1.47 -8.91 -5.56
C THR A 193 -2.13 -9.43 -4.29
N GLY A 194 -3.30 -8.90 -3.90
CA GLY A 194 -4.05 -9.32 -2.70
C GLY A 194 -4.82 -10.65 -2.87
N CYS A 195 -4.26 -11.62 -3.56
CA CYS A 195 -4.93 -12.82 -4.07
C CYS A 195 -4.80 -14.06 -3.16
N ASP A 196 -5.49 -15.15 -3.55
CA ASP A 196 -5.40 -16.47 -2.91
C ASP A 196 -4.06 -17.17 -3.20
N ALA A 197 -3.40 -16.81 -4.31
CA ALA A 197 -2.05 -17.21 -4.64
C ALA A 197 -1.30 -16.07 -5.33
N VAL A 198 -0.02 -15.90 -5.02
CA VAL A 198 0.90 -14.95 -5.66
C VAL A 198 2.06 -15.71 -6.26
N LEU A 199 2.17 -15.69 -7.57
CA LEU A 199 3.20 -16.37 -8.35
C LEU A 199 4.14 -15.34 -8.97
N ALA A 200 5.32 -15.78 -9.35
CA ALA A 200 6.29 -14.93 -10.04
C ALA A 200 7.05 -15.72 -11.12
N MET A 201 7.29 -15.11 -12.28
CA MET A 201 8.26 -15.65 -13.24
C MET A 201 9.66 -15.63 -12.60
N GLU A 202 10.48 -16.57 -12.94
CA GLU A 202 11.80 -16.80 -12.30
C GLU A 202 12.68 -15.54 -12.29
N TYR A 203 12.73 -14.83 -13.40
CA TYR A 203 13.54 -13.61 -13.54
C TYR A 203 12.72 -12.32 -13.38
N SER A 204 11.59 -12.40 -12.68
CA SER A 204 10.82 -11.23 -12.28
C SER A 204 11.32 -10.66 -10.95
N THR A 205 10.90 -9.43 -10.64
CA THR A 205 11.21 -8.78 -9.37
C THR A 205 9.95 -8.21 -8.72
N TYR A 206 9.93 -8.26 -7.37
CA TYR A 206 8.86 -7.69 -6.57
C TYR A 206 9.44 -6.80 -5.47
N MET A 207 9.04 -5.51 -5.45
CA MET A 207 9.71 -4.52 -4.62
C MET A 207 8.78 -3.41 -4.13
N VAL A 208 9.05 -2.89 -2.94
CA VAL A 208 8.34 -1.73 -2.38
C VAL A 208 8.73 -0.41 -3.07
N ILE A 209 9.95 -0.33 -3.58
CA ILE A 209 10.54 0.84 -4.21
C ILE A 209 11.71 0.41 -5.10
N SER A 210 11.99 1.14 -6.18
CA SER A 210 13.15 0.80 -7.03
C SER A 210 14.48 0.94 -6.27
N PRO A 211 15.51 0.14 -6.60
CA PRO A 211 16.82 0.22 -5.97
C PRO A 211 17.44 1.64 -6.01
N GLU A 212 17.26 2.38 -7.11
CA GLU A 212 17.75 3.74 -7.26
C GLU A 212 17.06 4.73 -6.31
N ALA A 213 15.73 4.59 -6.16
CA ALA A 213 14.96 5.44 -5.26
C ALA A 213 15.24 5.08 -3.79
N CYS A 214 15.34 3.79 -3.47
CA CYS A 214 15.75 3.29 -2.16
C CYS A 214 17.13 3.86 -1.77
N SER A 215 18.10 3.75 -2.67
CA SER A 215 19.45 4.29 -2.48
C SER A 215 19.44 5.81 -2.24
N SER A 216 18.64 6.55 -3.03
CA SER A 216 18.52 8.01 -2.90
C SER A 216 17.94 8.43 -1.53
N ILE A 217 16.97 7.69 -1.01
CA ILE A 217 16.30 8.02 0.25
C ILE A 217 17.15 7.60 1.45
N LEU A 218 17.65 6.36 1.47
CA LEU A 218 18.32 5.78 2.64
C LEU A 218 19.81 6.13 2.69
N PHE A 219 20.50 6.14 1.54
CA PHE A 219 21.95 6.41 1.45
C PHE A 219 22.29 7.81 0.93
N ARG A 220 21.26 8.60 0.54
CA ARG A 220 21.40 9.96 0.00
C ARG A 220 22.26 10.04 -1.28
N THR A 221 22.38 8.96 -2.01
CA THR A 221 23.06 8.85 -3.30
C THR A 221 22.40 7.77 -4.15
N ARG A 222 22.44 7.89 -5.48
CA ARG A 222 21.98 6.85 -6.42
C ARG A 222 23.04 5.77 -6.70
N GLU A 223 24.29 6.05 -6.40
CA GLU A 223 25.43 5.17 -6.71
C GLU A 223 25.38 3.84 -5.95
N LYS A 224 24.63 3.75 -4.86
CA LYS A 224 24.47 2.53 -4.07
C LYS A 224 23.24 1.71 -4.45
N ALA A 225 22.70 1.88 -5.67
CA ALA A 225 21.53 1.13 -6.13
C ALA A 225 21.77 -0.40 -6.11
N GLY A 226 22.96 -0.86 -6.49
CA GLY A 226 23.35 -2.27 -6.39
C GLY A 226 23.24 -2.80 -4.95
N MET A 227 23.82 -2.08 -3.99
CA MET A 227 23.70 -2.42 -2.56
C MET A 227 22.24 -2.40 -2.09
N ALA A 228 21.46 -1.43 -2.53
CA ALA A 228 20.03 -1.36 -2.18
C ALA A 228 19.25 -2.57 -2.71
N ALA A 229 19.54 -3.04 -3.94
CA ALA A 229 18.94 -4.23 -4.51
C ALA A 229 19.27 -5.50 -3.72
N GLU A 230 20.56 -5.70 -3.40
CA GLU A 230 21.03 -6.84 -2.61
C GLU A 230 20.33 -6.92 -1.23
N ILE A 231 20.29 -5.80 -0.51
CA ILE A 231 19.68 -5.75 0.81
C ILE A 231 18.16 -5.94 0.73
N SER A 232 17.49 -5.34 -0.26
CA SER A 232 16.02 -5.37 -0.36
C SER A 232 15.46 -6.72 -0.83
N GLN A 233 16.32 -7.65 -1.28
CA GLN A 233 15.96 -9.03 -1.65
C GLN A 233 14.75 -9.11 -2.61
N ILE A 234 14.84 -8.41 -3.73
CA ILE A 234 13.70 -8.12 -4.62
C ILE A 234 13.35 -9.20 -5.64
N THR A 235 14.19 -10.24 -5.80
CA THR A 235 13.98 -11.30 -6.80
C THR A 235 12.90 -12.31 -6.39
N ALA A 236 12.32 -13.01 -7.37
CA ALA A 236 11.31 -14.04 -7.14
C ALA A 236 11.78 -15.13 -6.15
N LYS A 237 13.04 -15.59 -6.28
CA LYS A 237 13.64 -16.58 -5.37
C LYS A 237 13.68 -16.08 -3.91
N LYS A 238 14.05 -14.82 -3.71
CA LYS A 238 14.05 -14.20 -2.36
C LYS A 238 12.61 -14.02 -1.84
N GLY A 239 11.69 -13.63 -2.71
CA GLY A 239 10.28 -13.51 -2.37
C GLY A 239 9.66 -14.84 -1.92
N LEU A 240 9.98 -15.95 -2.59
CA LEU A 240 9.58 -17.31 -2.18
C LEU A 240 10.17 -17.69 -0.82
N ASN A 241 11.47 -17.48 -0.63
CA ASN A 241 12.14 -17.80 0.64
C ASN A 241 11.58 -17.02 1.83
N ASN A 242 11.12 -15.79 1.59
CA ASN A 242 10.52 -14.93 2.62
C ASN A 242 9.00 -15.16 2.79
N GLY A 243 8.40 -16.12 2.08
CA GLY A 243 6.97 -16.44 2.16
C GLY A 243 6.05 -15.34 1.57
N ILE A 244 6.59 -14.50 0.69
CA ILE A 244 5.87 -13.41 0.00
C ILE A 244 5.21 -13.92 -1.28
N ILE A 245 5.88 -14.85 -1.96
CA ILE A 245 5.47 -15.51 -3.20
C ILE A 245 5.18 -16.98 -2.87
N ASP A 246 4.11 -17.55 -3.44
CA ASP A 246 3.69 -18.94 -3.19
C ASP A 246 4.35 -19.94 -4.15
N ASP A 247 4.71 -19.52 -5.37
CA ASP A 247 5.33 -20.40 -6.37
C ASP A 247 6.13 -19.58 -7.40
N ILE A 248 7.19 -20.19 -7.94
CA ILE A 248 7.99 -19.63 -9.03
C ILE A 248 7.68 -20.39 -10.32
N ILE A 249 7.40 -19.64 -11.38
CA ILE A 249 7.25 -20.15 -12.73
C ILE A 249 8.62 -20.16 -13.39
N ILE A 250 9.20 -21.35 -13.53
CA ILE A 250 10.54 -21.51 -14.09
C ILE A 250 10.55 -21.11 -15.58
N GLU A 251 11.58 -20.40 -15.98
CA GLU A 251 11.86 -20.05 -17.38
C GLU A 251 12.84 -21.10 -17.93
N ASP A 252 12.31 -22.31 -18.27
CA ASP A 252 13.06 -23.56 -18.47
C ASP A 252 14.24 -23.47 -19.46
N ASP A 253 14.06 -22.75 -20.56
CA ASP A 253 15.10 -22.57 -21.59
C ASP A 253 16.00 -21.35 -21.32
N GLY A 254 15.64 -20.53 -20.33
CA GLY A 254 16.33 -19.27 -19.99
C GLY A 254 15.39 -18.06 -20.03
N PRO A 255 15.96 -16.83 -19.94
CA PRO A 255 15.16 -15.62 -19.80
C PRO A 255 14.13 -15.42 -20.91
N ALA A 256 12.92 -15.02 -20.54
CA ALA A 256 11.76 -14.94 -21.43
C ALA A 256 11.96 -14.05 -22.67
N HIS A 257 12.84 -13.07 -22.65
CA HIS A 257 13.16 -12.26 -23.84
C HIS A 257 13.95 -13.02 -24.90
N HIS A 258 14.68 -14.09 -24.54
CA HIS A 258 15.33 -14.99 -25.49
C HIS A 258 14.44 -16.17 -25.88
N PHE A 259 13.62 -16.66 -24.94
CA PHE A 259 12.80 -17.86 -25.12
C PHE A 259 11.32 -17.56 -24.80
N PRO A 260 10.67 -16.60 -25.51
CA PRO A 260 9.33 -16.17 -25.17
C PRO A 260 8.29 -17.31 -25.22
N GLN A 261 8.40 -18.21 -26.20
CA GLN A 261 7.46 -19.33 -26.33
C GLN A 261 7.56 -20.33 -25.18
N SER A 262 8.78 -20.63 -24.72
CA SER A 262 9.02 -21.49 -23.55
C SER A 262 8.42 -20.85 -22.30
N ALA A 263 8.67 -19.56 -22.06
CA ALA A 263 8.12 -18.82 -20.93
C ALA A 263 6.58 -18.80 -20.94
N LEU A 264 5.95 -18.63 -22.11
CA LEU A 264 4.50 -18.71 -22.26
C LEU A 264 3.94 -20.10 -21.93
N GLN A 265 4.63 -21.17 -22.31
CA GLN A 265 4.23 -22.55 -21.96
C GLN A 265 4.38 -22.83 -20.46
N SER A 266 5.48 -22.42 -19.84
CA SER A 266 5.68 -22.55 -18.40
C SER A 266 4.59 -21.77 -17.62
N PHE A 267 4.27 -20.54 -18.07
CA PHE A 267 3.16 -19.76 -17.53
C PHE A 267 1.82 -20.50 -17.64
N LYS A 268 1.46 -21.02 -18.84
CA LYS A 268 0.24 -21.80 -19.05
C LYS A 268 0.16 -22.98 -18.10
N GLY A 269 1.25 -23.75 -17.99
CA GLY A 269 1.33 -24.91 -17.10
C GLY A 269 1.10 -24.53 -15.63
N ALA A 270 1.67 -23.42 -15.18
CA ALA A 270 1.44 -22.92 -13.83
C ALA A 270 -0.01 -22.46 -13.61
N MET A 271 -0.60 -21.75 -14.57
CA MET A 271 -2.01 -21.32 -14.50
C MET A 271 -2.94 -22.52 -14.39
N VAL A 272 -2.75 -23.56 -15.22
CA VAL A 272 -3.55 -24.79 -15.14
C VAL A 272 -3.46 -25.42 -13.76
N ARG A 273 -2.25 -25.61 -13.22
CA ARG A 273 -2.06 -26.23 -11.88
C ARG A 273 -2.78 -25.45 -10.79
N TRP A 274 -2.63 -24.13 -10.77
CA TRP A 274 -3.19 -23.29 -9.72
C TRP A 274 -4.69 -23.08 -9.85
N VAL A 275 -5.20 -22.88 -11.06
CA VAL A 275 -6.63 -22.78 -11.34
C VAL A 275 -7.34 -24.10 -10.98
N GLU A 276 -6.80 -25.25 -11.37
CA GLU A 276 -7.34 -26.56 -10.98
C GLU A 276 -7.36 -26.76 -9.46
N LYS A 277 -6.32 -26.31 -8.76
CA LYS A 277 -6.23 -26.39 -7.29
C LYS A 277 -7.30 -25.53 -6.62
N LEU A 278 -7.41 -24.26 -7.03
CA LEU A 278 -8.28 -23.28 -6.37
C LEU A 278 -9.76 -23.45 -6.77
N SER A 279 -10.04 -23.92 -7.99
CA SER A 279 -11.42 -24.20 -8.44
C SER A 279 -12.13 -25.30 -7.64
N LYS A 280 -11.39 -26.11 -6.88
CA LYS A 280 -11.94 -27.13 -5.97
C LYS A 280 -12.46 -26.58 -4.65
N ILE A 281 -12.17 -25.29 -4.34
CA ILE A 281 -12.65 -24.64 -3.12
C ILE A 281 -14.11 -24.17 -3.35
N PRO A 282 -15.07 -24.59 -2.51
CA PRO A 282 -16.43 -24.11 -2.60
C PRO A 282 -16.51 -22.59 -2.45
N SER A 283 -17.38 -21.93 -3.19
CA SER A 283 -17.49 -20.46 -3.20
C SER A 283 -17.76 -19.86 -1.81
N ASN A 284 -18.53 -20.55 -0.97
CA ASN A 284 -18.79 -20.14 0.41
C ASN A 284 -17.59 -20.31 1.35
N GLU A 285 -16.55 -21.03 0.96
CA GLU A 285 -15.33 -21.23 1.74
C GLU A 285 -14.14 -20.35 1.28
N ILE A 286 -14.23 -19.75 0.10
CA ILE A 286 -13.10 -18.98 -0.51
C ILE A 286 -12.60 -17.91 0.46
N PHE A 287 -13.48 -17.08 1.04
CA PHE A 287 -13.06 -16.05 1.98
C PHE A 287 -12.39 -16.62 3.23
N THR A 288 -12.92 -17.72 3.77
CA THR A 288 -12.33 -18.41 4.93
C THR A 288 -10.93 -18.94 4.60
N LYS A 289 -10.75 -19.56 3.41
CA LYS A 289 -9.44 -20.05 2.96
C LYS A 289 -8.45 -18.89 2.72
N ARG A 290 -8.93 -17.78 2.20
CA ARG A 290 -8.15 -16.54 2.08
C ARG A 290 -7.71 -16.01 3.44
N MET A 291 -8.60 -15.99 4.43
CA MET A 291 -8.27 -15.66 5.81
C MET A 291 -7.18 -16.57 6.38
N GLU A 292 -7.32 -17.90 6.23
CA GLU A 292 -6.34 -18.89 6.70
C GLU A 292 -4.96 -18.70 6.06
N ARG A 293 -4.90 -18.31 4.78
CA ARG A 293 -3.66 -18.00 4.08
C ARG A 293 -3.00 -16.74 4.63
N TRP A 294 -3.74 -15.63 4.67
CA TRP A 294 -3.20 -14.33 5.07
C TRP A 294 -2.83 -14.27 6.56
N GLU A 295 -3.45 -15.07 7.40
CA GLU A 295 -3.05 -15.23 8.81
C GLU A 295 -1.61 -15.70 8.96
N LYS A 296 -1.16 -16.59 8.08
CA LYS A 296 0.19 -17.20 8.13
C LYS A 296 1.29 -16.32 7.51
N ILE A 297 0.90 -15.29 6.76
CA ILE A 297 1.86 -14.43 6.06
C ILE A 297 2.46 -13.40 7.01
N GLY A 298 3.76 -13.22 6.89
CA GLY A 298 4.54 -12.23 7.61
C GLY A 298 5.38 -12.78 8.74
N GLN A 299 6.38 -12.02 9.09
CA GLN A 299 7.30 -12.31 10.19
C GLN A 299 7.40 -11.08 11.10
N TRP A 300 7.38 -11.33 12.39
CA TRP A 300 7.59 -10.33 13.44
C TRP A 300 8.30 -11.01 14.60
N ASP A 301 8.88 -10.22 15.49
CA ASP A 301 9.45 -10.71 16.73
C ASP A 301 8.55 -10.34 17.92
N THR A 302 8.86 -10.92 19.07
CA THR A 302 8.20 -10.61 20.34
C THR A 302 9.26 -10.31 21.40
N ILE A 303 8.93 -9.40 22.29
CA ILE A 303 9.77 -9.04 23.44
C ILE A 303 9.07 -9.40 24.75
N THR A 304 9.82 -9.41 25.84
CA THR A 304 9.31 -9.72 27.17
C THR A 304 8.73 -8.49 27.87
N GLU A 305 8.01 -8.69 28.98
CA GLU A 305 7.53 -7.61 29.84
C GLU A 305 8.68 -6.82 30.45
N GLU A 306 9.78 -7.50 30.86
CA GLU A 306 10.95 -6.84 31.40
C GLU A 306 11.59 -5.89 30.38
N GLU A 307 11.66 -6.29 29.11
CA GLU A 307 12.18 -5.43 28.04
C GLU A 307 11.30 -4.20 27.84
N ILE A 308 9.97 -4.34 27.81
CA ILE A 308 9.06 -3.19 27.71
C ILE A 308 9.22 -2.24 28.90
N ILE A 309 9.32 -2.78 30.12
CA ILE A 309 9.48 -1.97 31.33
C ILE A 309 10.82 -1.20 31.31
N SER A 310 11.84 -1.74 30.61
CA SER A 310 13.14 -1.08 30.47
C SER A 310 13.12 0.15 29.55
N PHE A 311 12.07 0.33 28.73
CA PHE A 311 11.94 1.50 27.88
C PHE A 311 11.64 2.75 28.69
N GLU A 312 12.09 3.90 28.20
CA GLU A 312 11.72 5.18 28.79
C GLU A 312 10.20 5.35 28.76
N LYS A 313 9.64 6.00 29.79
CA LYS A 313 8.20 6.30 29.76
C LYS A 313 7.90 7.20 28.56
N PRO A 314 6.83 6.92 27.83
CA PRO A 314 6.45 7.72 26.66
C PRO A 314 6.32 9.18 27.09
N VAL A 315 6.94 10.07 26.34
CA VAL A 315 6.76 11.50 26.53
C VAL A 315 5.33 11.81 26.09
N SER A 316 4.41 11.85 27.02
CA SER A 316 3.14 12.50 26.85
C SER A 316 3.44 13.99 26.71
N TYR A 317 3.20 14.57 25.53
CA TYR A 317 3.14 16.00 25.45
C TYR A 317 1.92 16.42 26.27
N PHE A 318 2.15 16.98 27.47
CA PHE A 318 1.08 17.55 28.26
C PHE A 318 0.42 18.65 27.40
N ILE A 319 -0.75 18.35 26.88
CA ILE A 319 -1.59 19.33 26.18
C ILE A 319 -2.21 20.20 27.27
N PRO A 320 -1.76 21.46 27.44
CA PRO A 320 -2.38 22.35 28.41
C PRO A 320 -3.86 22.51 28.06
N LYS A 321 -4.73 22.56 29.07
CA LYS A 321 -6.13 22.88 28.81
C LYS A 321 -6.22 24.21 28.09
N PRO A 322 -7.02 24.33 27.00
CA PRO A 322 -7.11 25.55 26.19
C PRO A 322 -7.64 26.78 26.94
N GLU A 323 -8.19 26.57 28.12
CA GLU A 323 -8.67 27.64 29.01
C GLU A 323 -7.53 28.49 29.61
N LYS A 324 -6.30 28.00 29.62
CA LYS A 324 -5.15 28.78 30.09
C LYS A 324 -4.69 29.77 29.03
N ILE A 325 -4.53 31.03 29.39
CA ILE A 325 -3.93 32.06 28.53
C ILE A 325 -2.44 31.79 28.44
N LEU A 326 -2.04 31.04 27.43
CA LEU A 326 -0.65 30.71 27.13
C LEU A 326 -0.30 31.23 25.73
N PHE A 327 0.88 31.83 25.63
CA PHE A 327 1.44 32.26 24.36
C PHE A 327 2.61 31.36 23.97
N VAL A 328 2.63 30.97 22.70
CA VAL A 328 3.73 30.18 22.11
C VAL A 328 4.55 31.11 21.22
N ALA A 329 5.86 31.05 21.37
CA ALA A 329 6.76 31.81 20.51
C ALA A 329 6.54 31.45 19.04
N ARG A 330 6.50 32.46 18.18
CA ARG A 330 6.38 32.21 16.74
C ARG A 330 7.69 31.58 16.20
N HIS A 331 7.56 30.64 15.28
CA HIS A 331 8.74 29.99 14.68
C HIS A 331 9.58 30.97 13.84
N LYS A 332 10.88 30.70 13.70
CA LYS A 332 11.87 31.64 13.15
C LYS A 332 11.57 32.13 11.73
N ASN A 333 10.88 31.33 10.91
CA ASN A 333 10.62 31.57 9.49
C ASN A 333 9.13 31.83 9.20
N CYS A 334 8.44 32.56 10.12
CA CYS A 334 7.07 32.98 9.89
C CYS A 334 7.02 34.26 9.06
N PHE A 335 6.46 34.16 7.85
CA PHE A 335 6.25 35.29 6.94
C PHE A 335 4.79 35.34 6.55
N ASP A 336 4.21 36.54 6.44
CA ASP A 336 2.88 36.75 5.92
C ASP A 336 2.84 36.65 4.38
N ASN A 337 1.65 36.78 3.80
CA ASN A 337 1.46 36.69 2.35
C ASN A 337 2.17 37.82 1.57
N ALA A 338 2.58 38.92 2.24
CA ALA A 338 3.35 40.01 1.68
C ALA A 338 4.88 39.80 1.85
N GLY A 339 5.31 38.64 2.41
CA GLY A 339 6.72 38.38 2.66
C GLY A 339 7.31 39.08 3.87
N LYS A 340 6.47 39.74 4.70
CA LYS A 340 6.91 40.41 5.92
C LYS A 340 7.02 39.41 7.06
N LYS A 341 8.14 39.44 7.80
CA LYS A 341 8.36 38.57 8.95
C LYS A 341 7.41 38.93 10.09
N VAL A 342 6.72 37.91 10.60
CA VAL A 342 5.78 38.03 11.73
C VAL A 342 6.46 37.50 12.99
N LEU A 343 6.52 38.31 14.05
CA LEU A 343 7.23 38.00 15.29
C LEU A 343 6.30 37.86 16.51
N ASP A 344 5.05 38.35 16.39
CA ASP A 344 4.11 38.31 17.51
C ASP A 344 3.82 36.87 17.96
N PRO A 345 3.84 36.56 19.26
CA PRO A 345 3.53 35.23 19.76
C PRO A 345 2.10 34.84 19.43
N VAL A 346 1.87 33.52 19.32
CA VAL A 346 0.55 32.96 19.00
C VAL A 346 -0.12 32.49 20.27
N LEU A 347 -1.41 32.79 20.44
CA LEU A 347 -2.19 32.26 21.55
C LEU A 347 -2.32 30.73 21.41
N TYR A 348 -1.99 29.99 22.47
CA TYR A 348 -2.04 28.52 22.47
C TYR A 348 -3.45 27.98 22.12
N ALA A 349 -4.49 28.56 22.72
CA ALA A 349 -5.88 28.18 22.43
C ALA A 349 -6.23 28.28 20.95
N LYS A 350 -5.67 29.29 20.24
CA LYS A 350 -5.86 29.44 18.79
C LYS A 350 -5.10 28.37 18.01
N LEU A 351 -3.83 28.09 18.39
CA LEU A 351 -3.09 26.99 17.78
C LEU A 351 -3.80 25.64 17.98
N PHE A 352 -4.34 25.41 19.16
CA PHE A 352 -5.10 24.21 19.48
C PHE A 352 -6.37 24.07 18.62
N ALA A 353 -7.13 25.16 18.48
CA ALA A 353 -8.31 25.21 17.63
C ALA A 353 -7.99 24.98 16.14
N ASP A 354 -6.83 25.44 15.69
CA ASP A 354 -6.35 25.28 14.32
C ASP A 354 -5.46 24.02 14.14
N ASN A 355 -5.60 23.02 15.00
CA ASN A 355 -4.83 21.78 14.95
C ASN A 355 -3.30 22.02 14.93
N PHE A 356 -2.82 22.95 15.76
CA PHE A 356 -1.42 23.35 15.89
C PHE A 356 -0.78 23.90 14.60
N LEU A 357 -1.57 24.39 13.66
CA LEU A 357 -1.08 25.08 12.48
C LEU A 357 -0.97 26.60 12.71
N CYS A 358 0.06 27.18 12.15
CA CYS A 358 0.18 28.63 12.09
C CYS A 358 -0.75 29.19 11.03
N GLU A 359 -1.73 29.98 11.41
CA GLU A 359 -2.67 30.64 10.50
C GLU A 359 -2.00 31.50 9.41
N THR A 360 -0.81 32.04 9.73
CA THR A 360 -0.08 32.96 8.85
C THR A 360 0.65 32.24 7.72
N CYS A 361 1.29 31.07 8.01
CA CYS A 361 2.19 30.40 7.05
C CYS A 361 1.99 28.89 6.97
N GLY A 362 1.02 28.32 7.68
CA GLY A 362 0.75 26.88 7.68
C GLY A 362 1.80 26.02 8.38
N HIS A 363 2.79 26.63 9.07
CA HIS A 363 3.77 25.85 9.83
C HIS A 363 3.10 25.07 10.96
N ARG A 364 3.37 23.76 11.03
CA ARG A 364 2.86 22.91 12.11
C ARG A 364 3.79 23.00 13.32
N TYR A 365 3.26 23.45 14.45
CA TYR A 365 4.00 23.58 15.71
C TYR A 365 4.15 22.26 16.44
N LEU A 366 3.12 21.42 16.43
CA LEU A 366 3.07 20.17 17.15
C LEU A 366 2.30 19.13 16.32
N ARG A 367 2.74 17.86 16.36
CA ARG A 367 1.94 16.69 15.98
C ARG A 367 1.56 15.95 17.24
N LEU A 368 0.30 15.55 17.32
CA LEU A 368 -0.20 14.75 18.43
C LEU A 368 0.47 13.37 18.44
N THR A 369 0.80 12.90 19.63
CA THR A 369 1.31 11.54 19.85
C THR A 369 0.17 10.53 19.90
N ALA A 370 0.48 9.23 19.88
CA ALA A 370 -0.51 8.17 20.08
C ALA A 370 -1.26 8.34 21.42
N HIS A 371 -0.55 8.72 22.49
CA HIS A 371 -1.14 8.95 23.80
C HIS A 371 -2.04 10.19 23.83
N ASP A 372 -1.67 11.25 23.11
CA ASP A 372 -2.53 12.43 22.98
C ASP A 372 -3.86 12.08 22.30
N TYR A 373 -3.85 11.22 21.26
CA TYR A 373 -5.08 10.73 20.63
C TYR A 373 -5.89 9.83 21.56
N ILE A 374 -5.25 8.97 22.37
CA ILE A 374 -5.91 8.16 23.40
C ILE A 374 -6.64 9.08 24.38
N ASP A 375 -5.94 10.09 24.92
CA ASP A 375 -6.50 11.03 25.91
C ASP A 375 -7.63 11.92 25.34
N LEU A 376 -7.54 12.28 24.05
CA LEU A 376 -8.53 13.16 23.41
C LEU A 376 -9.79 12.42 22.95
N ILE A 377 -9.63 11.18 22.49
CA ILE A 377 -10.71 10.44 21.81
C ILE A 377 -11.45 9.51 22.77
N LEU A 378 -10.74 8.87 23.68
CA LEU A 378 -11.31 7.83 24.53
C LEU A 378 -11.92 8.39 25.83
N ASP A 379 -12.75 7.60 26.47
CA ASP A 379 -13.21 7.93 27.80
C ASP A 379 -12.05 7.81 28.79
N LYS A 380 -12.07 8.69 29.77
CA LYS A 380 -10.99 8.76 30.76
C LYS A 380 -10.75 7.39 31.41
N ASP A 381 -9.48 6.97 31.45
CA ASP A 381 -9.04 5.71 32.07
C ASP A 381 -9.67 4.43 31.46
N SER A 382 -10.31 4.51 30.29
CA SER A 382 -10.95 3.36 29.64
C SER A 382 -10.01 2.51 28.78
N PHE A 383 -8.86 3.03 28.38
CA PHE A 383 -7.93 2.34 27.48
C PHE A 383 -7.19 1.21 28.19
N SER A 384 -7.30 0.01 27.65
CA SER A 384 -6.54 -1.17 28.09
C SER A 384 -5.82 -1.80 26.90
N GLU A 385 -4.49 -1.69 26.85
CA GLU A 385 -3.70 -2.25 25.77
C GLU A 385 -3.82 -3.78 25.68
N HIS A 386 -3.99 -4.31 24.47
CA HIS A 386 -4.14 -5.73 24.23
C HIS A 386 -2.84 -6.49 24.51
N GLN A 387 -2.87 -7.45 25.43
CA GLN A 387 -1.72 -8.28 25.80
C GLN A 387 -1.18 -9.09 24.59
N ASN A 388 -2.03 -9.57 23.70
CA ASN A 388 -1.66 -10.35 22.53
C ASN A 388 -1.00 -9.56 21.41
N THR A 389 -0.94 -8.22 21.52
CA THR A 389 -0.29 -7.33 20.53
C THR A 389 0.84 -6.49 21.16
N ARG A 390 0.78 -6.23 22.46
CA ARG A 390 1.72 -5.36 23.19
C ARG A 390 3.18 -5.77 22.97
N TYR A 391 3.45 -7.07 22.92
CA TYR A 391 4.80 -7.64 22.82
C TYR A 391 5.30 -7.81 21.38
N ILE A 392 4.47 -7.54 20.36
CA ILE A 392 4.86 -7.65 18.97
C ILE A 392 5.74 -6.45 18.59
N VAL A 393 6.92 -6.74 18.03
CA VAL A 393 7.88 -5.76 17.55
C VAL A 393 8.22 -5.97 16.08
N ASP A 394 8.80 -4.96 15.48
CA ASP A 394 9.31 -5.01 14.11
C ASP A 394 10.51 -5.99 14.05
N LYS A 395 10.58 -6.75 12.97
CA LYS A 395 11.67 -7.69 12.71
C LYS A 395 12.54 -7.20 11.58
N ASP A 396 13.86 -7.21 11.79
CA ASP A 396 14.83 -6.96 10.74
C ASP A 396 15.09 -8.26 9.95
N ILE A 397 14.20 -8.56 9.00
CA ILE A 397 14.27 -9.78 8.18
C ILE A 397 15.32 -9.71 7.07
N LEU A 398 15.81 -8.50 6.77
CA LEU A 398 16.74 -8.23 5.67
C LEU A 398 18.17 -7.96 6.16
N ASP A 399 18.38 -7.92 7.46
CA ASP A 399 19.64 -7.45 8.08
C ASP A 399 20.04 -6.08 7.51
N PHE A 400 19.04 -5.16 7.51
CA PHE A 400 19.19 -3.86 6.88
C PHE A 400 20.12 -2.97 7.71
N PRO A 401 21.12 -2.29 7.10
CA PRO A 401 22.10 -1.50 7.84
C PRO A 401 21.46 -0.51 8.83
N ASP A 402 21.86 -0.59 10.09
CA ASP A 402 21.40 0.22 11.23
C ASP A 402 19.90 0.09 11.57
N TYR A 403 19.15 -0.83 10.95
CA TYR A 403 17.69 -0.89 11.17
C TYR A 403 17.36 -1.38 12.59
N SER A 404 17.94 -2.49 13.03
CA SER A 404 17.76 -3.01 14.40
C SER A 404 18.14 -1.96 15.46
N LYS A 405 19.22 -1.19 15.23
CA LYS A 405 19.60 -0.07 16.11
C LYS A 405 18.54 1.03 16.13
N LYS A 406 17.99 1.42 14.97
CA LYS A 406 16.92 2.43 14.88
C LYS A 406 15.63 1.97 15.56
N ILE A 407 15.29 0.68 15.50
CA ILE A 407 14.16 0.10 16.24
C ILE A 407 14.40 0.31 17.75
N GLY A 408 15.55 -0.12 18.28
CA GLY A 408 15.88 0.03 19.71
C GLY A 408 15.85 1.49 20.17
N GLU A 409 16.44 2.41 19.40
CA GLU A 409 16.40 3.85 19.70
C GLU A 409 14.95 4.39 19.71
N ALA A 410 14.09 3.93 18.79
CA ALA A 410 12.68 4.32 18.74
C ALA A 410 11.89 3.75 19.93
N GLN A 411 12.15 2.50 20.34
CA GLN A 411 11.56 1.87 21.52
C GLN A 411 11.88 2.68 22.79
N HIS A 412 13.15 2.95 23.05
CA HIS A 412 13.56 3.76 24.20
C HIS A 412 12.97 5.17 24.17
N LYS A 413 13.00 5.85 23.02
CA LYS A 413 12.47 7.20 22.89
C LYS A 413 10.96 7.30 23.11
N THR A 414 10.21 6.28 22.67
CA THR A 414 8.74 6.33 22.66
C THR A 414 8.08 5.53 23.78
N GLY A 415 8.81 4.66 24.45
CA GLY A 415 8.27 3.72 25.42
C GLY A 415 7.34 2.65 24.83
N ALA A 416 7.33 2.51 23.50
CA ALA A 416 6.46 1.60 22.77
C ALA A 416 7.25 0.47 22.11
N ALA A 417 6.69 -0.73 22.08
CA ALA A 417 7.32 -1.89 21.43
C ALA A 417 7.44 -1.71 19.90
N SER A 418 6.47 -1.04 19.27
CA SER A 418 6.43 -0.76 17.83
C SER A 418 5.63 0.52 17.53
N SER A 419 5.51 0.87 16.25
CA SER A 419 4.79 2.07 15.80
C SER A 419 3.27 2.01 15.97
N PHE A 420 2.69 0.88 16.36
CA PHE A 420 1.25 0.69 16.39
C PHE A 420 0.79 0.08 17.73
N ILE A 421 -0.24 0.68 18.32
CA ILE A 421 -0.79 0.30 19.62
C ILE A 421 -2.27 -0.08 19.43
N THR A 422 -2.72 -1.15 20.07
CA THR A 422 -4.12 -1.60 20.03
C THR A 422 -4.64 -1.90 21.43
N GLY A 423 -5.90 -1.61 21.68
CA GLY A 423 -6.49 -1.87 23.00
C GLY A 423 -8.01 -1.80 22.97
N ASP A 424 -8.60 -2.24 24.07
CA ASP A 424 -10.00 -2.04 24.38
C ASP A 424 -10.21 -0.66 24.98
N ALA A 425 -11.34 -0.02 24.66
CA ALA A 425 -11.68 1.30 25.20
C ALA A 425 -13.18 1.56 25.10
N THR A 426 -13.59 2.72 25.62
CA THR A 426 -14.92 3.29 25.35
C THR A 426 -14.79 4.69 24.75
N ILE A 427 -15.78 5.07 23.93
CA ILE A 427 -15.95 6.40 23.33
C ILE A 427 -17.39 6.84 23.61
N GLU A 428 -17.60 7.82 24.48
CA GLU A 428 -18.93 8.21 24.98
C GLU A 428 -19.75 6.97 25.38
N GLU A 429 -19.15 6.11 26.23
CA GLU A 429 -19.72 4.86 26.74
C GLU A 429 -19.89 3.73 25.69
N HIS A 430 -19.62 3.97 24.41
CA HIS A 430 -19.61 2.93 23.39
C HIS A 430 -18.34 2.09 23.48
N PRO A 431 -18.42 0.76 23.74
CA PRO A 431 -17.24 -0.09 23.73
C PRO A 431 -16.70 -0.23 22.30
N VAL A 432 -15.38 -0.13 22.15
CA VAL A 432 -14.66 -0.23 20.87
C VAL A 432 -13.34 -0.99 21.03
N VAL A 433 -12.82 -1.52 19.94
CA VAL A 433 -11.40 -1.81 19.80
C VAL A 433 -10.76 -0.59 19.15
N PHE A 434 -9.80 0.02 19.83
CA PHE A 434 -9.11 1.23 19.38
C PHE A 434 -7.68 0.91 18.97
N CYS A 435 -7.28 1.42 17.79
CA CYS A 435 -5.95 1.25 17.21
C CYS A 435 -5.37 2.62 16.89
N VAL A 436 -4.10 2.85 17.26
CA VAL A 436 -3.46 4.15 17.08
C VAL A 436 -2.01 4.02 16.64
N THR A 437 -1.60 4.86 15.69
CA THR A 437 -0.22 4.92 15.19
C THR A 437 0.61 5.92 15.99
N ASN A 438 1.80 5.52 16.40
CA ASN A 438 2.79 6.41 17.02
C ASN A 438 3.74 6.96 15.96
N PHE A 439 3.51 8.19 15.51
CA PHE A 439 4.35 8.84 14.49
C PHE A 439 5.81 9.00 14.93
N ASN A 440 6.06 9.15 16.23
CA ASN A 440 7.42 9.30 16.77
C ASN A 440 8.26 8.02 16.66
N PHE A 441 7.60 6.87 16.45
CA PHE A 441 8.27 5.61 16.18
C PHE A 441 8.50 5.45 14.67
N LEU A 442 9.71 5.74 14.21
CA LEU A 442 10.14 5.63 12.81
C LEU A 442 9.16 6.26 11.79
N GLY A 443 8.58 7.43 12.14
CA GLY A 443 7.65 8.16 11.29
C GLY A 443 6.29 7.49 11.10
N GLY A 444 5.88 6.58 12.00
CA GLY A 444 4.63 5.83 11.90
C GLY A 444 4.54 4.98 10.64
N SER A 445 5.68 4.65 10.01
CA SER A 445 5.68 3.91 8.74
C SER A 445 5.11 2.51 8.91
N PHE A 446 4.28 2.11 7.94
CA PHE A 446 3.60 0.83 7.91
C PHE A 446 4.60 -0.32 7.74
N CYS A 447 4.49 -1.34 8.57
CA CYS A 447 5.36 -2.52 8.64
C CYS A 447 4.54 -3.78 8.89
N MET A 448 5.17 -4.95 8.82
CA MET A 448 4.48 -6.21 9.01
C MET A 448 3.91 -6.36 10.43
N SER A 449 4.60 -5.87 11.46
CA SER A 449 4.08 -5.87 12.83
C SER A 449 2.78 -5.07 12.96
N THR A 450 2.65 -3.95 12.23
CA THR A 450 1.40 -3.17 12.15
C THR A 450 0.27 -3.99 11.55
N ALA A 451 0.52 -4.71 10.44
CA ALA A 451 -0.48 -5.57 9.81
C ALA A 451 -0.94 -6.69 10.75
N GLU A 452 -0.02 -7.32 11.47
CA GLU A 452 -0.32 -8.36 12.45
C GLU A 452 -1.14 -7.82 13.64
N LYS A 453 -0.79 -6.65 14.14
CA LYS A 453 -1.55 -6.03 15.24
C LYS A 453 -2.97 -5.68 14.81
N ILE A 454 -3.18 -5.17 13.60
CA ILE A 454 -4.51 -4.92 13.05
C ILE A 454 -5.27 -6.23 12.85
N TRP A 455 -4.59 -7.30 12.38
CA TRP A 455 -5.18 -8.63 12.26
C TRP A 455 -5.76 -9.13 13.59
N ARG A 456 -4.97 -9.06 14.66
CA ARG A 456 -5.41 -9.48 16.01
C ARG A 456 -6.49 -8.56 16.58
N ALA A 457 -6.38 -7.25 16.38
CA ALA A 457 -7.39 -6.29 16.78
C ALA A 457 -8.73 -6.53 16.07
N SER A 458 -8.71 -6.86 14.78
CA SER A 458 -9.89 -7.25 14.01
C SER A 458 -10.56 -8.49 14.58
N LYS A 459 -9.79 -9.53 14.91
CA LYS A 459 -10.33 -10.74 15.59
C LYS A 459 -10.93 -10.41 16.95
N THR A 460 -10.30 -9.52 17.72
CA THR A 460 -10.83 -9.06 19.01
C THR A 460 -12.14 -8.30 18.84
N ALA A 461 -12.22 -7.38 17.87
CA ALA A 461 -13.44 -6.63 17.58
C ALA A 461 -14.62 -7.57 17.22
N ILE A 462 -14.38 -8.56 16.35
CA ILE A 462 -15.37 -9.57 15.98
C ILE A 462 -15.81 -10.40 17.19
N ALA A 463 -14.87 -10.92 17.98
CA ALA A 463 -15.17 -11.76 19.14
C ALA A 463 -15.98 -11.02 20.20
N ARG A 464 -15.78 -9.69 20.32
CA ARG A 464 -16.52 -8.84 21.26
C ARG A 464 -17.80 -8.23 20.68
N GLY A 465 -18.00 -8.30 19.37
CA GLY A 465 -19.14 -7.65 18.69
C GLY A 465 -19.11 -6.12 18.81
N VAL A 466 -17.92 -5.49 18.70
CA VAL A 466 -17.73 -4.04 18.87
C VAL A 466 -17.07 -3.41 17.65
N PRO A 467 -17.27 -2.09 17.43
CA PRO A 467 -16.61 -1.35 16.37
C PRO A 467 -15.08 -1.42 16.43
N LEU A 468 -14.44 -1.38 15.24
CA LEU A 468 -13.00 -1.19 15.11
C LEU A 468 -12.72 0.25 14.72
N VAL A 469 -12.01 1.00 15.58
CA VAL A 469 -11.64 2.40 15.34
C VAL A 469 -10.12 2.50 15.14
N ILE A 470 -9.67 3.03 14.01
CA ILE A 470 -8.24 3.08 13.66
C ILE A 470 -7.83 4.53 13.38
N GLN A 471 -6.89 5.06 14.16
CA GLN A 471 -6.23 6.33 13.83
C GLN A 471 -5.02 6.07 12.93
N ALA A 472 -5.01 6.68 11.76
CA ALA A 472 -3.99 6.54 10.73
C ALA A 472 -3.06 7.75 10.70
N THR A 473 -1.75 7.52 10.90
CA THR A 473 -0.69 8.50 10.62
C THR A 473 0.57 7.77 10.16
N GLY A 474 1.33 8.34 9.25
CA GLY A 474 2.62 7.78 8.86
C GLY A 474 3.10 8.17 7.47
N GLY A 475 4.40 8.00 7.28
CA GLY A 475 5.13 8.41 6.07
C GLY A 475 5.10 7.42 4.90
N GLY A 476 4.36 6.31 5.00
CA GLY A 476 4.30 5.27 3.97
C GLY A 476 4.76 3.89 4.46
N ALA A 477 5.09 2.98 3.53
CA ALA A 477 5.60 1.65 3.86
C ALA A 477 7.06 1.70 4.37
N ARG A 478 7.41 0.82 5.29
CA ARG A 478 8.74 0.71 5.90
C ARG A 478 9.73 0.08 4.92
N MET A 479 10.54 0.91 4.25
CA MET A 479 11.50 0.47 3.23
C MET A 479 12.57 -0.50 3.76
N HIS A 480 12.92 -0.42 5.04
CA HIS A 480 13.88 -1.32 5.68
C HIS A 480 13.40 -2.79 5.75
N GLU A 481 12.10 -3.03 5.62
CA GLU A 481 11.51 -4.37 5.57
C GLU A 481 11.25 -4.86 4.13
N GLY A 482 11.64 -4.08 3.11
CA GLY A 482 11.43 -4.42 1.71
C GLY A 482 9.98 -4.80 1.40
N CYS A 483 9.79 -5.86 0.62
CA CYS A 483 8.46 -6.36 0.24
C CYS A 483 7.60 -6.80 1.42
N SER A 484 8.17 -7.19 2.56
CA SER A 484 7.40 -7.62 3.73
C SER A 484 6.44 -6.54 4.20
N SER A 485 6.90 -5.28 4.29
CA SER A 485 6.02 -4.16 4.66
C SER A 485 4.88 -3.94 3.66
N MET A 486 5.13 -4.17 2.38
CA MET A 486 4.12 -4.00 1.33
C MET A 486 3.07 -5.12 1.38
N VAL A 487 3.50 -6.38 1.54
CA VAL A 487 2.61 -7.55 1.61
C VAL A 487 1.73 -7.54 2.87
N GLY A 488 2.12 -6.81 3.90
CA GLY A 488 1.26 -6.53 5.05
C GLY A 488 -0.04 -5.78 4.69
N LEU A 489 -0.08 -5.05 3.56
CA LEU A 489 -1.26 -4.27 3.15
C LEU A 489 -2.44 -5.17 2.73
N PRO A 490 -2.31 -6.17 1.84
CA PRO A 490 -3.38 -7.13 1.58
C PRO A 490 -3.83 -7.89 2.84
N LYS A 491 -2.91 -8.29 3.72
CA LYS A 491 -3.25 -8.91 5.02
C LYS A 491 -4.18 -8.01 5.83
N LEU A 492 -3.86 -6.73 5.92
CA LEU A 492 -4.69 -5.72 6.58
C LEU A 492 -6.07 -5.62 5.91
N HIS A 493 -6.14 -5.57 4.58
CA HIS A 493 -7.41 -5.48 3.86
C HIS A 493 -8.31 -6.68 4.14
N VAL A 494 -7.77 -7.90 4.14
CA VAL A 494 -8.51 -9.12 4.50
C VAL A 494 -9.00 -9.06 5.96
N ALA A 495 -8.16 -8.60 6.89
CA ALA A 495 -8.52 -8.45 8.30
C ALA A 495 -9.69 -7.48 8.50
N ILE A 496 -9.62 -6.30 7.89
CA ILE A 496 -10.68 -5.28 7.97
C ILE A 496 -11.97 -5.78 7.30
N SER A 497 -11.88 -6.41 6.13
CA SER A 497 -13.04 -7.01 5.46
C SER A 497 -13.75 -8.05 6.33
N SER A 498 -13.01 -8.78 7.18
CA SER A 498 -13.64 -9.74 8.12
C SER A 498 -14.50 -9.05 9.18
N VAL A 499 -14.10 -7.86 9.65
CA VAL A 499 -14.88 -7.04 10.60
C VAL A 499 -16.16 -6.53 9.93
N GLU A 500 -16.03 -5.98 8.71
CA GLU A 500 -17.17 -5.46 7.94
C GLU A 500 -18.16 -6.58 7.57
N LYS A 501 -17.66 -7.77 7.17
CA LYS A 501 -18.50 -8.97 6.93
C LYS A 501 -19.18 -9.51 8.18
N ALA A 502 -18.63 -9.25 9.36
CA ALA A 502 -19.28 -9.56 10.64
C ALA A 502 -20.37 -8.53 11.03
N GLY A 503 -20.67 -7.56 10.16
CA GLY A 503 -21.67 -6.52 10.42
C GLY A 503 -21.22 -5.49 11.45
N LEU A 504 -19.93 -5.25 11.61
CA LEU A 504 -19.38 -4.30 12.55
C LEU A 504 -18.76 -3.09 11.82
N PRO A 505 -18.99 -1.85 12.30
CA PRO A 505 -18.43 -0.69 11.66
C PRO A 505 -16.91 -0.59 11.88
N VAL A 506 -16.21 -0.24 10.82
CA VAL A 506 -14.81 0.18 10.86
C VAL A 506 -14.77 1.70 10.65
N ILE A 507 -14.13 2.42 11.56
CA ILE A 507 -14.02 3.89 11.51
C ILE A 507 -12.54 4.25 11.45
N THR A 508 -12.15 5.02 10.43
CA THR A 508 -10.76 5.43 10.24
C THR A 508 -10.61 6.93 10.40
N ILE A 509 -9.75 7.34 11.31
CA ILE A 509 -9.37 8.73 11.57
C ILE A 509 -8.11 9.03 10.76
N ILE A 510 -8.19 9.93 9.79
CA ILE A 510 -7.08 10.31 8.91
C ILE A 510 -6.42 11.59 9.41
N THR A 511 -5.14 11.52 9.73
CA THR A 511 -4.38 12.61 10.34
C THR A 511 -3.11 12.95 9.54
N ASP A 512 -2.33 13.96 9.97
CA ASP A 512 -1.12 14.45 9.30
C ASP A 512 0.15 13.80 9.87
N PRO A 513 0.96 13.11 9.03
CA PRO A 513 0.74 12.73 7.63
C PRO A 513 0.03 11.37 7.50
N THR A 514 -0.66 11.13 6.40
CA THR A 514 -1.17 9.82 6.00
C THR A 514 -0.77 9.58 4.55
N LEU A 515 0.40 8.99 4.31
CA LEU A 515 0.99 8.84 2.98
C LEU A 515 1.24 7.37 2.62
N GLY A 516 1.34 7.10 1.32
CA GLY A 516 1.78 5.83 0.73
C GLY A 516 1.07 4.61 1.33
N GLY A 517 1.82 3.65 1.87
CA GLY A 517 1.28 2.42 2.46
C GLY A 517 0.25 2.65 3.56
N VAL A 518 0.37 3.73 4.35
CA VAL A 518 -0.63 4.06 5.38
C VAL A 518 -1.93 4.54 4.73
N ALA A 519 -1.85 5.37 3.69
CA ALA A 519 -3.03 5.87 2.97
C ALA A 519 -3.75 4.76 2.20
N ILE A 520 -3.01 3.95 1.44
CA ILE A 520 -3.58 2.86 0.63
C ILE A 520 -4.05 1.65 1.46
N GLY A 521 -3.46 1.46 2.64
CA GLY A 521 -3.86 0.44 3.61
C GLY A 521 -4.96 0.94 4.53
N ILE A 522 -4.56 1.54 5.65
CA ILE A 522 -5.50 1.97 6.70
C ILE A 522 -6.42 3.09 6.19
N GLY A 523 -5.85 4.15 5.59
CA GLY A 523 -6.57 5.35 5.18
C GLY A 523 -7.66 5.12 4.12
N SER A 524 -7.57 4.03 3.35
CA SER A 524 -8.57 3.70 2.33
C SER A 524 -9.77 2.92 2.87
N ARG A 525 -9.76 2.46 4.13
CA ARG A 525 -10.76 1.56 4.70
C ARG A 525 -11.74 2.25 5.63
N GLY A 526 -12.92 1.64 5.76
CA GLY A 526 -13.95 2.05 6.71
C GLY A 526 -14.58 3.42 6.43
N ILE A 527 -15.38 3.89 7.39
CA ILE A 527 -15.98 5.23 7.40
C ILE A 527 -14.89 6.23 7.83
N LYS A 528 -14.61 7.21 6.99
CA LYS A 528 -13.45 8.10 7.16
C LYS A 528 -13.83 9.42 7.82
N ILE A 529 -13.11 9.77 8.89
CA ILE A 529 -13.13 11.10 9.49
C ILE A 529 -11.76 11.74 9.28
N PHE A 530 -11.71 12.84 8.55
CA PHE A 530 -10.46 13.56 8.35
C PHE A 530 -10.27 14.59 9.46
N GLU A 531 -9.09 14.61 10.02
CA GLU A 531 -8.73 15.65 10.97
C GLU A 531 -8.72 17.02 10.25
N HIS A 532 -9.38 17.99 10.85
CA HIS A 532 -9.46 19.33 10.27
C HIS A 532 -8.07 19.94 10.11
N ASN A 533 -7.81 20.56 8.96
CA ASN A 533 -6.50 21.12 8.60
C ASN A 533 -5.32 20.11 8.61
N ALA A 534 -5.58 18.81 8.52
CA ALA A 534 -4.51 17.87 8.28
C ALA A 534 -3.93 18.03 6.86
N GLY A 535 -2.66 17.72 6.72
CA GLY A 535 -1.93 17.79 5.44
C GLY A 535 -1.13 16.53 5.17
N ASN A 536 -0.45 16.49 4.02
CA ASN A 536 0.33 15.34 3.58
C ASN A 536 -0.51 14.04 3.58
N ILE A 537 -1.70 14.10 2.95
CA ILE A 537 -2.62 12.97 2.83
C ILE A 537 -2.69 12.55 1.36
N GLY A 538 -2.22 11.34 1.03
CA GLY A 538 -2.21 10.84 -0.34
C GLY A 538 -1.28 9.66 -0.57
N PHE A 539 -1.02 9.35 -1.82
CA PHE A 539 -0.16 8.24 -2.23
C PHE A 539 1.33 8.64 -2.21
N SER A 540 1.71 9.62 -3.02
CA SER A 540 3.10 10.07 -3.14
C SER A 540 3.32 11.36 -2.35
N GLY A 541 4.38 11.42 -1.54
CA GLY A 541 4.74 12.66 -0.84
C GLY A 541 5.13 13.78 -1.83
N LYS A 542 4.86 15.03 -1.48
CA LYS A 542 5.15 16.23 -2.29
C LYS A 542 6.54 16.22 -2.94
N ARG A 543 7.56 15.88 -2.15
CA ARG A 543 8.94 15.83 -2.63
C ARG A 543 9.13 14.80 -3.76
N VAL A 544 8.47 13.65 -3.69
CA VAL A 544 8.54 12.61 -4.73
C VAL A 544 7.91 13.13 -6.03
N ILE A 545 6.74 13.76 -5.93
CA ILE A 545 6.04 14.35 -7.07
C ILE A 545 6.87 15.44 -7.73
N GLU A 546 7.42 16.36 -6.94
CA GLU A 546 8.25 17.46 -7.43
C GLU A 546 9.54 16.97 -8.10
N GLN A 547 10.17 15.93 -7.56
CA GLN A 547 11.34 15.30 -8.19
C GLN A 547 10.99 14.57 -9.48
N TYR A 548 9.83 13.93 -9.55
CA TYR A 548 9.38 13.22 -10.75
C TYR A 548 8.94 14.19 -11.85
N THR A 549 8.12 15.19 -11.50
CA THR A 549 7.55 16.13 -12.48
C THR A 549 8.49 17.28 -12.85
N GLY A 550 9.48 17.57 -12.00
CA GLY A 550 10.35 18.75 -12.12
C GLY A 550 9.61 20.08 -11.83
N LYS A 551 8.42 20.03 -11.23
CA LYS A 551 7.56 21.19 -10.94
C LYS A 551 7.17 21.20 -9.47
N PRO A 552 7.05 22.38 -8.82
CA PRO A 552 6.53 22.47 -7.46
C PRO A 552 5.04 22.12 -7.44
N THR A 553 4.61 21.48 -6.35
CA THR A 553 3.19 21.24 -6.08
C THR A 553 2.47 22.51 -5.65
N THR A 554 1.13 22.53 -5.78
CA THR A 554 0.32 23.65 -5.32
C THR A 554 0.39 23.79 -3.79
N LYS A 555 0.18 25.02 -3.25
CA LYS A 555 0.35 25.33 -1.83
C LYS A 555 -0.53 24.44 -0.93
N ASP A 556 -1.78 24.24 -1.31
CA ASP A 556 -2.77 23.52 -0.53
C ASP A 556 -2.85 22.02 -0.90
N PHE A 557 -1.94 21.55 -1.76
CA PHE A 557 -1.89 20.18 -2.22
C PHE A 557 -1.81 19.17 -1.06
N GLN A 558 -2.59 18.08 -1.14
CA GLN A 558 -2.67 17.03 -0.12
C GLN A 558 -3.11 17.50 1.28
N THR A 559 -3.84 18.61 1.39
CA THR A 559 -4.52 18.98 2.63
C THR A 559 -5.95 18.43 2.66
N THR A 560 -6.55 18.35 3.86
CA THR A 560 -7.97 17.99 4.02
C THR A 560 -8.86 18.87 3.17
N TRP A 561 -8.58 20.18 3.12
CA TRP A 561 -9.32 21.12 2.27
C TRP A 561 -9.20 20.77 0.78
N TRP A 562 -7.97 20.52 0.29
CA TRP A 562 -7.74 20.15 -1.10
C TRP A 562 -8.46 18.85 -1.49
N LEU A 563 -8.40 17.83 -0.63
CA LEU A 563 -9.10 16.57 -0.82
C LEU A 563 -10.63 16.75 -0.80
N GLN A 564 -11.14 17.66 0.02
CA GLN A 564 -12.57 18.02 0.05
C GLN A 564 -13.02 18.63 -1.28
N GLN A 565 -12.21 19.52 -1.88
CA GLN A 565 -12.50 20.07 -3.21
C GLN A 565 -12.47 18.99 -4.32
N LYS A 566 -11.79 17.87 -4.07
CA LYS A 566 -11.76 16.70 -4.97
C LYS A 566 -12.85 15.67 -4.68
N GLY A 567 -13.67 15.88 -3.67
CA GLY A 567 -14.78 14.99 -3.31
C GLY A 567 -14.39 13.75 -2.49
N PHE A 568 -13.19 13.72 -1.88
CA PHE A 568 -12.72 12.57 -1.10
C PHE A 568 -13.00 12.67 0.40
N VAL A 569 -13.48 13.81 0.88
CA VAL A 569 -13.71 14.06 2.31
C VAL A 569 -15.19 14.24 2.56
N GLU A 570 -15.80 13.30 3.26
CA GLU A 570 -17.21 13.35 3.64
C GLU A 570 -17.42 14.00 5.01
N LYS A 571 -16.54 13.68 5.97
CA LYS A 571 -16.63 14.19 7.35
C LYS A 571 -15.27 14.69 7.83
N THR A 572 -15.29 15.86 8.49
CA THR A 572 -14.10 16.43 9.16
C THR A 572 -14.40 16.68 10.63
N ALA A 573 -13.39 16.54 11.47
CA ALA A 573 -13.48 16.91 12.87
C ALA A 573 -12.17 17.52 13.38
N LEU A 574 -12.27 18.46 14.32
CA LEU A 574 -11.14 18.90 15.13
C LEU A 574 -10.73 17.76 16.08
N PRO A 575 -9.47 17.66 16.49
CA PRO A 575 -9.06 16.66 17.49
C PRO A 575 -9.94 16.67 18.75
N THR A 576 -10.36 17.84 19.20
CA THR A 576 -11.23 18.03 20.37
C THR A 576 -12.65 17.52 20.19
N ASN A 577 -13.15 17.47 18.95
CA ASN A 577 -14.50 17.04 18.61
C ASN A 577 -14.51 15.62 18.02
N MET A 578 -13.34 15.01 17.84
CA MET A 578 -13.19 13.70 17.21
C MET A 578 -13.96 12.60 17.97
N LYS A 579 -13.90 12.64 19.30
CA LYS A 579 -14.64 11.73 20.19
C LYS A 579 -16.13 11.70 19.85
N HIS A 580 -16.76 12.87 19.80
CA HIS A 580 -18.19 13.01 19.51
C HIS A 580 -18.53 12.57 18.09
N ALA A 581 -17.70 12.96 17.09
CA ALA A 581 -17.89 12.57 15.70
C ALA A 581 -17.86 11.03 15.48
N ILE A 582 -17.05 10.31 16.25
CA ILE A 582 -17.01 8.84 16.22
C ILE A 582 -18.26 8.26 16.87
N SER A 583 -18.67 8.78 18.05
CA SER A 583 -19.87 8.35 18.78
C SER A 583 -21.14 8.48 17.94
N GLU A 584 -21.30 9.59 17.20
CA GLU A 584 -22.39 9.79 16.24
C GLU A 584 -22.43 8.66 15.20
N ILE A 585 -21.31 8.34 14.55
CA ILE A 585 -21.24 7.28 13.54
C ILE A 585 -21.63 5.92 14.15
N ILE A 586 -21.13 5.60 15.34
CA ILE A 586 -21.49 4.34 16.03
C ILE A 586 -22.99 4.27 16.30
N SER A 587 -23.59 5.38 16.75
CA SER A 587 -25.00 5.47 17.06
C SER A 587 -25.89 5.36 15.81
N GLU A 588 -25.51 6.04 14.73
CA GLU A 588 -26.17 5.95 13.43
C GLU A 588 -26.14 4.51 12.88
N TYR A 589 -24.96 3.87 12.92
CA TYR A 589 -24.79 2.50 12.46
C TYR A 589 -25.68 1.50 13.24
N LYS A 590 -25.74 1.62 14.57
CA LYS A 590 -26.61 0.80 15.41
C LYS A 590 -28.09 1.02 15.07
N SER A 591 -28.50 2.26 14.83
CA SER A 591 -29.91 2.60 14.53
C SER A 591 -30.34 2.08 13.15
N GLN A 592 -29.45 2.02 12.17
CA GLN A 592 -29.72 1.45 10.84
C GLN A 592 -29.90 -0.06 10.91
N ASN A 593 -28.99 -0.77 11.59
CA ASN A 593 -29.06 -2.24 11.70
C ASN A 593 -30.26 -2.73 12.55
N HIS A 594 -30.80 -1.89 13.45
CA HIS A 594 -32.04 -2.21 14.17
C HIS A 594 -33.31 -2.00 13.34
N ARG A 595 -33.25 -1.31 12.20
CA ARG A 595 -34.40 -1.14 11.28
C ARG A 595 -34.49 -2.27 10.26
N ASP A 596 -33.37 -2.93 9.98
CA ASP A 596 -33.26 -4.01 9.00
C ASP A 596 -33.37 -5.42 9.63
N ALA A 597 -33.43 -5.52 10.97
CA ALA A 597 -33.66 -6.73 11.76
C ALA A 597 -35.11 -6.82 12.23
#